data_452140f542239e052a839b91ff95abf6
#
_entry.id   452140f542239e052a839b91ff95abf6
#
_cell.length_a   1.000
_cell.length_b   1.000
_cell.length_c   1.000
_cell.angle_alpha   90.00
_cell.angle_beta   90.00
_cell.angle_gamma   90.00
#
_symmetry.space_group_name_H-M   'P 1'
#
loop_
_entity.id
_entity.type
_entity.pdbx_description
1 polymer ?
#
loop_
_entity_poly.entity_id
_entity_poly.type
_entity_poly.pdbx_seq_one_letter_code
_entity_poly.pdbx_strand_id
1 'polypeptide(L)'
;WLYSIFLPIDAQLTSSLQNIESLYYTEWALQNDKMPCGGRMIWTSNWVPGIWSVRPLWPGDNYHLAQAYFTSDLPDEGYDILKGTFMHGAYNTAVPGNIGDAIGGTDFGDCIHTFCRTLVGGMFGFLPDYPNQIVRISPKFPTDWDYASLSLPDFSINFQERGLVSEYEIRLKKAAKQLWEIPVKTSKVVKVTLNGKNVSYTMVPGVSRSILKVEVPLSDKSVLKIYT
;
A
#
# COMPACT_ATOMS: atom_id res chain seq x y z
N TRP A 1 -14.41 14.43 -7.30
CA TRP A 1 -13.63 13.72 -8.31
C TRP A 1 -12.38 13.11 -7.69
N LEU A 2 -12.12 11.81 -7.90
CA LEU A 2 -11.02 11.09 -7.24
C LEU A 2 -9.65 11.74 -7.46
N TYR A 3 -9.36 12.26 -8.65
CA TYR A 3 -8.11 12.97 -8.93
C TYR A 3 -7.80 14.10 -7.94
N SER A 4 -8.80 14.88 -7.56
CA SER A 4 -8.60 15.98 -6.61
C SER A 4 -8.31 15.50 -5.18
N ILE A 5 -8.49 14.22 -4.90
CA ILE A 5 -8.25 13.62 -3.60
C ILE A 5 -6.88 12.92 -3.58
N PHE A 6 -6.64 11.97 -4.48
CA PHE A 6 -5.42 11.17 -4.39
C PHE A 6 -4.16 11.90 -4.86
N LEU A 7 -4.24 12.82 -5.82
CA LEU A 7 -3.05 13.53 -6.32
C LEU A 7 -2.37 14.41 -5.25
N PRO A 8 -3.07 15.24 -4.45
CA PRO A 8 -2.44 15.99 -3.39
C PRO A 8 -1.82 15.09 -2.30
N ILE A 9 -2.47 13.97 -1.97
CA ILE A 9 -1.95 12.99 -1.01
C ILE A 9 -0.67 12.36 -1.53
N ASP A 10 -0.68 11.91 -2.77
CA ASP A 10 0.46 11.28 -3.42
C ASP A 10 1.65 12.26 -3.57
N ALA A 11 1.37 13.50 -3.87
CA ALA A 11 2.35 14.58 -3.95
C ALA A 11 2.82 15.08 -2.56
N GLN A 12 2.29 14.53 -1.46
CA GLN A 12 2.61 14.92 -0.07
C GLN A 12 2.37 16.41 0.22
N LEU A 13 1.34 16.98 -0.40
CA LEU A 13 0.94 18.39 -0.22
C LEU A 13 -0.04 18.58 0.94
N THR A 14 -0.54 17.51 1.52
CA THR A 14 -1.58 17.49 2.55
C THR A 14 -1.06 16.87 3.85
N SER A 15 -1.60 17.34 4.98
CA SER A 15 -1.34 16.74 6.29
C SER A 15 -2.10 15.43 6.47
N SER A 16 -1.69 14.61 7.44
CA SER A 16 -2.38 13.35 7.77
C SER A 16 -3.87 13.53 8.07
N LEU A 17 -4.24 14.62 8.76
CA LEU A 17 -5.64 14.93 9.05
C LEU A 17 -6.42 15.26 7.78
N GLN A 18 -5.87 16.11 6.91
CA GLN A 18 -6.48 16.44 5.62
C GLN A 18 -6.65 15.20 4.73
N ASN A 19 -5.68 14.28 4.76
CA ASN A 19 -5.77 13.02 4.04
C ASN A 19 -6.98 12.20 4.51
N ILE A 20 -7.10 11.99 5.83
CA ILE A 20 -8.19 11.22 6.43
C ILE A 20 -9.54 11.85 6.11
N GLU A 21 -9.68 13.15 6.33
CA GLU A 21 -10.92 13.88 6.05
C GLU A 21 -11.33 13.77 4.58
N SER A 22 -10.37 13.95 3.67
CA SER A 22 -10.61 13.87 2.22
C SER A 22 -10.98 12.46 1.77
N LEU A 23 -10.30 11.43 2.30
CA LEU A 23 -10.57 10.04 1.95
C LEU A 23 -11.96 9.61 2.44
N TYR A 24 -12.32 9.87 3.70
CA TYR A 24 -13.64 9.52 4.23
C TYR A 24 -14.76 10.36 3.62
N TYR A 25 -14.50 11.64 3.31
CA TYR A 25 -15.44 12.43 2.55
C TYR A 25 -15.72 11.82 1.17
N THR A 26 -14.70 11.34 0.50
CA THR A 26 -14.82 10.68 -0.80
C THR A 26 -15.71 9.44 -0.73
N GLU A 27 -15.53 8.62 0.29
CA GLU A 27 -16.38 7.43 0.50
C GLU A 27 -17.85 7.79 0.77
N TRP A 28 -18.08 8.87 1.49
CA TRP A 28 -19.43 9.36 1.76
C TRP A 28 -20.07 10.02 0.53
N ALA A 29 -19.27 10.77 -0.25
CA ALA A 29 -19.80 11.62 -1.33
C ALA A 29 -19.99 10.86 -2.64
N LEU A 30 -19.21 9.79 -2.90
CA LEU A 30 -19.23 9.06 -4.15
C LEU A 30 -19.89 7.68 -3.98
N GLN A 31 -20.44 7.17 -5.06
CA GLN A 31 -21.00 5.83 -5.08
C GLN A 31 -19.91 4.79 -4.83
N ASN A 32 -20.20 3.85 -3.93
CA ASN A 32 -19.36 2.71 -3.60
C ASN A 32 -20.06 1.42 -4.03
N ASP A 33 -19.38 0.59 -4.80
CA ASP A 33 -19.89 -0.70 -5.24
C ASP A 33 -19.07 -1.84 -4.65
N LYS A 34 -19.74 -2.77 -3.96
CA LYS A 34 -19.11 -4.01 -3.50
C LYS A 34 -18.89 -4.93 -4.69
N MET A 35 -17.69 -5.48 -4.78
CA MET A 35 -17.35 -6.40 -5.85
C MET A 35 -17.75 -7.83 -5.49
N PRO A 36 -18.23 -8.64 -6.47
CA PRO A 36 -18.71 -10.01 -6.23
C PRO A 36 -17.70 -10.93 -5.54
N CYS A 37 -16.41 -10.73 -5.80
CA CYS A 37 -15.34 -11.54 -5.22
C CYS A 37 -14.73 -10.92 -3.95
N GLY A 38 -15.39 -9.92 -3.38
CA GLY A 38 -14.94 -9.16 -2.21
C GLY A 38 -14.12 -7.93 -2.56
N GLY A 39 -14.01 -7.03 -1.58
CA GLY A 39 -13.53 -5.68 -1.80
C GLY A 39 -14.57 -4.77 -2.43
N ARG A 40 -14.20 -3.55 -2.70
CA ARG A 40 -15.08 -2.53 -3.29
C ARG A 40 -14.34 -1.64 -4.28
N MET A 41 -15.09 -0.92 -5.08
CA MET A 41 -14.61 0.16 -5.93
C MET A 41 -15.46 1.40 -5.71
N ILE A 42 -14.86 2.57 -5.91
CA ILE A 42 -15.53 3.86 -5.79
C ILE A 42 -15.63 4.48 -7.19
N TRP A 43 -16.78 5.04 -7.50
CA TRP A 43 -17.02 5.77 -8.74
C TRP A 43 -16.14 7.03 -8.78
N THR A 44 -15.58 7.34 -9.94
CA THR A 44 -14.64 8.46 -10.08
C THR A 44 -15.26 9.82 -9.81
N SER A 45 -16.56 9.97 -10.05
CA SER A 45 -17.33 11.17 -9.73
C SER A 45 -18.83 10.88 -9.75
N ASN A 46 -19.64 11.88 -9.37
CA ASN A 46 -21.10 11.87 -9.53
C ASN A 46 -21.58 12.59 -10.79
N TRP A 47 -20.69 12.94 -11.70
CA TRP A 47 -21.05 13.68 -12.91
C TRP A 47 -21.75 12.81 -13.95
N VAL A 48 -22.59 13.43 -14.76
CA VAL A 48 -23.35 12.80 -15.84
C VAL A 48 -23.17 13.65 -17.11
N PRO A 49 -22.96 13.03 -18.27
CA PRO A 49 -22.79 11.62 -18.56
C PRO A 49 -21.41 11.09 -18.11
N GLY A 50 -21.36 9.79 -17.74
CA GLY A 50 -20.12 9.13 -17.35
C GLY A 50 -19.40 8.53 -18.55
N ILE A 51 -18.28 9.11 -18.93
CA ILE A 51 -17.37 8.57 -19.94
C ILE A 51 -15.96 8.62 -19.37
N TRP A 52 -15.17 7.56 -19.55
CA TRP A 52 -13.80 7.45 -19.03
C TRP A 52 -13.76 7.64 -17.52
N SER A 53 -12.72 8.29 -17.04
CA SER A 53 -12.54 8.66 -15.62
C SER A 53 -13.49 9.78 -15.15
N VAL A 54 -14.55 10.11 -15.89
CA VAL A 54 -15.52 11.12 -15.46
C VAL A 54 -16.53 10.57 -14.47
N ARG A 55 -17.04 9.34 -14.68
CA ARG A 55 -18.00 8.71 -13.76
C ARG A 55 -17.83 7.21 -13.55
N PRO A 56 -17.27 6.40 -14.45
CA PRO A 56 -17.29 4.95 -14.31
C PRO A 56 -16.46 4.45 -13.12
N LEU A 57 -16.57 3.16 -12.85
CA LEU A 57 -15.65 2.43 -11.98
C LEU A 57 -14.32 2.26 -12.72
N TRP A 58 -13.46 3.28 -12.66
CA TRP A 58 -12.20 3.30 -13.37
C TRP A 58 -11.10 2.62 -12.55
N PRO A 59 -10.47 1.52 -13.03
CA PRO A 59 -9.45 0.81 -12.27
C PRO A 59 -8.24 1.67 -11.92
N GLY A 60 -7.71 2.50 -12.84
CA GLY A 60 -6.58 3.37 -12.59
C GLY A 60 -6.81 4.30 -11.40
N ASP A 61 -7.95 5.00 -11.38
CA ASP A 61 -8.30 5.90 -10.27
C ASP A 61 -8.46 5.15 -8.95
N ASN A 62 -9.03 3.95 -8.97
CA ASN A 62 -9.20 3.13 -7.77
C ASN A 62 -7.86 2.59 -7.26
N TYR A 63 -6.91 2.23 -8.13
CA TYR A 63 -5.55 1.89 -7.70
C TYR A 63 -4.83 3.10 -7.10
N HIS A 64 -4.96 4.29 -7.67
CA HIS A 64 -4.43 5.52 -7.07
C HIS A 64 -5.09 5.83 -5.72
N LEU A 65 -6.39 5.62 -5.60
CA LEU A 65 -7.10 5.80 -4.33
C LEU A 65 -6.59 4.80 -3.27
N ALA A 66 -6.42 3.53 -3.62
CA ALA A 66 -5.82 2.55 -2.74
C ALA A 66 -4.40 2.96 -2.31
N GLN A 67 -3.58 3.49 -3.24
CA GLN A 67 -2.27 4.07 -2.92
C GLN A 67 -2.39 5.22 -1.90
N ALA A 68 -3.38 6.10 -2.06
CA ALA A 68 -3.61 7.20 -1.13
C ALA A 68 -3.98 6.71 0.28
N TYR A 69 -4.76 5.64 0.40
CA TYR A 69 -5.04 4.99 1.69
C TYR A 69 -3.78 4.41 2.33
N PHE A 70 -2.96 3.67 1.57
CA PHE A 70 -1.69 3.15 2.08
C PHE A 70 -0.74 4.28 2.52
N THR A 71 -0.64 5.34 1.72
CA THR A 71 0.16 6.54 2.05
C THR A 71 -0.32 7.22 3.33
N SER A 72 -1.63 7.18 3.58
CA SER A 72 -2.27 7.79 4.75
C SER A 72 -2.32 6.86 5.98
N ASP A 73 -1.64 5.72 5.95
CA ASP A 73 -1.60 4.74 7.05
C ASP A 73 -2.96 4.10 7.37
N LEU A 74 -3.76 3.84 6.34
CA LEU A 74 -5.08 3.19 6.37
C LEU A 74 -5.03 1.90 5.52
N PRO A 75 -4.31 0.86 5.99
CA PRO A 75 -4.02 -0.32 5.18
C PRO A 75 -5.23 -1.21 4.90
N ASP A 76 -6.19 -1.29 5.81
CA ASP A 76 -7.35 -2.16 5.64
C ASP A 76 -8.27 -1.61 4.54
N GLU A 77 -8.51 -0.30 4.53
CA GLU A 77 -9.27 0.40 3.50
C GLU A 77 -8.52 0.38 2.15
N GLY A 78 -7.21 0.60 2.18
CA GLY A 78 -6.36 0.52 0.98
C GLY A 78 -6.42 -0.86 0.33
N TYR A 79 -6.34 -1.91 1.13
CA TYR A 79 -6.45 -3.28 0.64
C TYR A 79 -7.85 -3.61 0.13
N ASP A 80 -8.90 -3.12 0.76
CA ASP A 80 -10.28 -3.35 0.34
C ASP A 80 -10.53 -2.78 -1.07
N ILE A 81 -10.06 -1.56 -1.35
CA ILE A 81 -10.11 -0.95 -2.69
C ILE A 81 -9.19 -1.68 -3.67
N LEU A 82 -7.94 -1.99 -3.28
CA LEU A 82 -6.99 -2.70 -4.14
C LEU A 82 -7.54 -4.07 -4.57
N LYS A 83 -8.06 -4.84 -3.61
CA LYS A 83 -8.68 -6.14 -3.84
C LYS A 83 -9.90 -6.02 -4.75
N GLY A 84 -10.82 -5.10 -4.45
CA GLY A 84 -12.04 -4.90 -5.25
C GLY A 84 -11.71 -4.57 -6.69
N THR A 85 -10.77 -3.66 -6.91
CA THR A 85 -10.34 -3.24 -8.24
C THR A 85 -9.66 -4.38 -9.01
N PHE A 86 -8.74 -5.11 -8.37
CA PHE A 86 -8.08 -6.27 -8.97
C PHE A 86 -9.08 -7.36 -9.34
N MET A 87 -9.98 -7.73 -8.42
CA MET A 87 -10.97 -8.78 -8.64
C MET A 87 -12.00 -8.38 -9.69
N HIS A 88 -12.33 -7.08 -9.80
CA HIS A 88 -13.15 -6.58 -10.90
C HIS A 88 -12.49 -6.85 -12.26
N GLY A 89 -11.25 -6.44 -12.44
CA GLY A 89 -10.51 -6.70 -13.68
C GLY A 89 -10.32 -8.18 -13.97
N ALA A 90 -10.07 -9.00 -12.92
CA ALA A 90 -9.86 -10.42 -13.08
C ALA A 90 -11.12 -11.20 -13.53
N TYR A 91 -12.33 -10.78 -13.12
CA TYR A 91 -13.53 -11.61 -13.27
C TYR A 91 -14.75 -10.91 -13.89
N ASN A 92 -14.85 -9.58 -13.80
CA ASN A 92 -16.07 -8.84 -14.13
C ASN A 92 -15.98 -7.98 -15.39
N THR A 93 -14.83 -7.98 -16.06
CA THR A 93 -14.63 -7.22 -17.30
C THR A 93 -14.94 -8.03 -18.54
N ALA A 94 -15.04 -7.36 -19.69
CA ALA A 94 -15.27 -8.01 -20.98
C ALA A 94 -14.18 -9.01 -21.36
N VAL A 95 -12.96 -8.80 -20.84
CA VAL A 95 -11.82 -9.73 -21.00
C VAL A 95 -11.35 -10.15 -19.61
N PRO A 96 -11.89 -11.24 -19.03
CA PRO A 96 -11.49 -11.72 -17.72
C PRO A 96 -9.98 -11.98 -17.62
N GLY A 97 -9.39 -11.57 -16.50
CA GLY A 97 -7.94 -11.63 -16.27
C GLY A 97 -7.17 -10.38 -16.70
N ASN A 98 -7.83 -9.44 -17.36
CA ASN A 98 -7.23 -8.17 -17.75
C ASN A 98 -7.41 -7.13 -16.64
N ILE A 99 -6.45 -7.03 -15.73
CA ILE A 99 -6.47 -6.05 -14.62
C ILE A 99 -6.27 -4.60 -15.09
N GLY A 100 -5.89 -4.41 -16.33
CA GLY A 100 -5.75 -3.10 -16.96
C GLY A 100 -6.96 -2.72 -17.81
N ASP A 101 -8.03 -3.52 -17.80
CA ASP A 101 -9.22 -3.25 -18.61
C ASP A 101 -9.88 -1.93 -18.19
N ALA A 102 -9.87 -1.00 -19.09
CA ALA A 102 -10.49 0.30 -18.89
C ALA A 102 -11.84 0.39 -19.58
N ILE A 103 -11.85 0.38 -20.90
CA ILE A 103 -13.05 0.46 -21.74
C ILE A 103 -12.92 -0.50 -22.91
N GLY A 104 -13.90 -1.39 -23.04
CA GLY A 104 -13.99 -2.30 -24.17
C GLY A 104 -12.95 -3.43 -24.20
N GLY A 105 -12.38 -3.79 -23.06
CA GLY A 105 -11.51 -4.94 -22.91
C GLY A 105 -10.09 -4.74 -23.41
N THR A 106 -9.62 -3.50 -23.47
CA THR A 106 -8.24 -3.17 -23.86
C THR A 106 -7.37 -2.89 -22.64
N ASP A 107 -6.16 -3.41 -22.65
CA ASP A 107 -5.15 -3.04 -21.64
C ASP A 107 -4.84 -1.55 -21.71
N PHE A 108 -4.92 -0.91 -20.55
CA PHE A 108 -4.55 0.49 -20.42
C PHE A 108 -3.36 0.63 -19.47
N GLY A 109 -2.25 1.15 -20.00
CA GLY A 109 -0.99 1.23 -19.27
C GLY A 109 -1.09 1.95 -17.91
N ASP A 110 -1.96 2.96 -17.83
CA ASP A 110 -2.21 3.67 -16.58
C ASP A 110 -2.77 2.74 -15.49
N CYS A 111 -3.69 1.86 -15.81
CA CYS A 111 -4.24 0.91 -14.85
C CYS A 111 -3.19 -0.11 -14.38
N ILE A 112 -2.36 -0.61 -15.30
CA ILE A 112 -1.36 -1.65 -14.98
C ILE A 112 -0.24 -1.09 -14.11
N HIS A 113 0.33 0.05 -14.48
CA HIS A 113 1.44 0.62 -13.71
C HIS A 113 1.00 1.13 -12.34
N THR A 114 -0.22 1.69 -12.23
CA THR A 114 -0.76 2.11 -10.93
C THR A 114 -1.05 0.93 -10.02
N PHE A 115 -1.54 -0.20 -10.56
CA PHE A 115 -1.62 -1.45 -9.79
C PHE A 115 -0.25 -1.86 -9.24
N CYS A 116 0.77 -1.95 -10.12
CA CYS A 116 2.11 -2.35 -9.70
C CYS A 116 2.69 -1.39 -8.65
N ARG A 117 2.52 -0.09 -8.85
CA ARG A 117 2.97 0.94 -7.91
C ARG A 117 2.28 0.81 -6.55
N THR A 118 0.96 0.62 -6.56
CA THR A 118 0.16 0.48 -5.34
C THR A 118 0.52 -0.80 -4.58
N LEU A 119 0.71 -1.91 -5.29
CA LEU A 119 1.12 -3.17 -4.68
C LEU A 119 2.53 -3.06 -4.08
N VAL A 120 3.51 -2.66 -4.89
CA VAL A 120 4.93 -2.69 -4.50
C VAL A 120 5.29 -1.54 -3.56
N GLY A 121 4.93 -0.31 -3.92
CA GLY A 121 5.27 0.89 -3.16
C GLY A 121 4.28 1.18 -2.03
N GLY A 122 2.98 0.95 -2.25
CA GLY A 122 1.93 1.18 -1.26
C GLY A 122 1.86 0.07 -0.21
N MET A 123 1.45 -1.13 -0.62
CA MET A 123 1.19 -2.22 0.32
C MET A 123 2.46 -2.89 0.84
N PHE A 124 3.42 -3.24 -0.04
CA PHE A 124 4.69 -3.84 0.37
C PHE A 124 5.74 -2.81 0.81
N GLY A 125 5.51 -1.53 0.54
CA GLY A 125 6.30 -0.43 1.08
C GLY A 125 7.74 -0.36 0.59
N PHE A 126 8.04 -0.86 -0.61
CA PHE A 126 9.36 -0.76 -1.20
C PHE A 126 9.52 0.57 -1.95
N LEU A 127 10.30 1.48 -1.39
CA LEU A 127 10.51 2.84 -1.90
C LEU A 127 12.02 3.09 -2.09
N PRO A 128 12.58 2.70 -3.26
CA PRO A 128 14.00 2.82 -3.53
C PRO A 128 14.40 4.26 -3.92
N ASP A 129 15.53 4.71 -3.35
CA ASP A 129 16.25 5.91 -3.73
C ASP A 129 17.73 5.54 -3.93
N TYR A 130 18.00 4.75 -4.95
CA TYR A 130 19.35 4.26 -5.24
C TYR A 130 20.37 5.34 -5.59
N PRO A 131 20.02 6.49 -6.18
CA PRO A 131 20.97 7.60 -6.32
C PRO A 131 21.59 8.03 -4.99
N ASN A 132 20.81 8.01 -3.91
CA ASN A 132 21.27 8.32 -2.55
C ASN A 132 21.68 7.08 -1.75
N GLN A 133 21.66 5.90 -2.35
CA GLN A 133 21.95 4.60 -1.72
C GLN A 133 21.03 4.32 -0.52
N ILE A 134 19.79 4.76 -0.61
CA ILE A 134 18.76 4.58 0.44
C ILE A 134 17.61 3.75 -0.14
N VAL A 135 17.07 2.86 0.69
CA VAL A 135 15.78 2.20 0.45
C VAL A 135 14.92 2.38 1.68
N ARG A 136 13.73 2.97 1.51
CA ARG A 136 12.74 2.97 2.59
C ARG A 136 11.88 1.72 2.49
N ILE A 137 11.65 1.08 3.64
CA ILE A 137 10.83 -0.12 3.79
C ILE A 137 9.67 0.23 4.74
N SER A 138 8.47 0.37 4.19
CA SER A 138 7.29 0.80 4.94
C SER A 138 6.05 -0.06 4.58
N PRO A 139 6.05 -1.36 4.90
CA PRO A 139 4.95 -2.25 4.55
C PRO A 139 3.67 -1.84 5.28
N LYS A 140 2.54 -1.92 4.57
CA LYS A 140 1.20 -1.56 5.03
C LYS A 140 0.25 -2.74 4.83
N PHE A 141 0.51 -3.84 5.55
CA PHE A 141 -0.34 -5.03 5.45
C PHE A 141 -1.65 -4.85 6.22
N PRO A 142 -2.76 -5.45 5.75
CA PRO A 142 -4.01 -5.50 6.49
C PRO A 142 -3.83 -6.02 7.92
N THR A 143 -4.72 -5.57 8.81
CA THR A 143 -4.59 -5.85 10.25
C THR A 143 -4.70 -7.32 10.60
N ASP A 144 -5.47 -8.08 9.82
CA ASP A 144 -5.75 -9.50 10.00
C ASP A 144 -4.72 -10.43 9.34
N TRP A 145 -3.75 -9.86 8.60
CA TRP A 145 -2.72 -10.68 7.97
C TRP A 145 -1.63 -11.07 8.96
N ASP A 146 -1.26 -12.34 8.92
CA ASP A 146 -0.17 -12.93 9.69
C ASP A 146 1.02 -13.34 8.81
N TYR A 147 0.87 -13.28 7.49
CA TYR A 147 1.95 -13.47 6.53
C TYR A 147 1.73 -12.69 5.24
N ALA A 148 2.83 -12.30 4.60
CA ALA A 148 2.84 -11.74 3.25
C ALA A 148 4.22 -11.96 2.62
N SER A 149 4.25 -12.20 1.31
CA SER A 149 5.53 -12.31 0.59
C SER A 149 5.41 -11.71 -0.81
N LEU A 150 6.51 -11.10 -1.26
CA LEU A 150 6.67 -10.60 -2.62
C LEU A 150 8.10 -10.87 -3.06
N SER A 151 8.27 -11.36 -4.28
CA SER A 151 9.59 -11.55 -4.89
C SER A 151 9.62 -10.90 -6.26
N LEU A 152 10.51 -9.94 -6.40
CA LEU A 152 10.81 -9.22 -7.64
C LEU A 152 12.30 -9.40 -7.98
N PRO A 153 12.74 -9.11 -9.22
CA PRO A 153 14.14 -9.24 -9.60
C PRO A 153 15.13 -8.45 -8.73
N ASP A 154 14.70 -7.31 -8.19
CA ASP A 154 15.57 -6.40 -7.44
C ASP A 154 15.27 -6.34 -5.93
N PHE A 155 14.16 -6.95 -5.51
CA PHE A 155 13.68 -6.86 -4.14
C PHE A 155 12.85 -8.10 -3.77
N SER A 156 13.03 -8.61 -2.56
CA SER A 156 12.07 -9.53 -1.96
C SER A 156 11.81 -9.19 -0.51
N ILE A 157 10.58 -9.41 -0.09
CA ILE A 157 10.13 -9.29 1.29
C ILE A 157 9.35 -10.54 1.68
N ASN A 158 9.61 -11.02 2.89
CA ASN A 158 8.81 -12.04 3.55
C ASN A 158 8.43 -11.54 4.94
N PHE A 159 7.15 -11.45 5.21
CA PHE A 159 6.58 -11.09 6.51
C PHE A 159 5.90 -12.30 7.12
N GLN A 160 6.13 -12.55 8.40
CA GLN A 160 5.42 -13.54 9.20
C GLN A 160 5.17 -13.01 10.61
N GLU A 161 3.96 -13.24 11.12
CA GLU A 161 3.61 -13.00 12.52
C GLU A 161 3.29 -14.33 13.20
N ARG A 162 3.95 -14.60 14.31
CA ARG A 162 3.75 -15.82 15.11
C ARG A 162 3.64 -15.46 16.58
N GLY A 163 2.41 -15.45 17.08
CA GLY A 163 2.14 -15.04 18.45
C GLY A 163 2.55 -13.59 18.70
N LEU A 164 3.53 -13.37 19.57
CA LEU A 164 4.03 -12.04 19.93
C LEU A 164 5.28 -11.63 19.15
N VAL A 165 5.56 -12.27 18.02
CA VAL A 165 6.75 -11.98 17.21
C VAL A 165 6.37 -11.71 15.77
N SER A 166 6.68 -10.51 15.29
CA SER A 166 6.61 -10.15 13.87
C SER A 166 8.01 -10.21 13.27
N GLU A 167 8.18 -10.94 12.18
CA GLU A 167 9.45 -11.12 11.48
C GLU A 167 9.33 -10.59 10.05
N TYR A 168 10.31 -9.80 9.63
CA TYR A 168 10.45 -9.29 8.27
C TYR A 168 11.82 -9.67 7.72
N GLU A 169 11.88 -10.44 6.64
CA GLU A 169 13.10 -10.71 5.89
C GLU A 169 13.07 -9.93 4.58
N ILE A 170 14.11 -9.13 4.36
CA ILE A 170 14.30 -8.32 3.14
C ILE A 170 15.57 -8.78 2.43
N ARG A 171 15.49 -8.87 1.10
CA ARG A 171 16.65 -9.03 0.22
C ARG A 171 16.59 -8.00 -0.88
N LEU A 172 17.72 -7.33 -1.11
CA LEU A 172 17.92 -6.36 -2.17
C LEU A 172 18.97 -6.91 -3.14
N LYS A 173 18.78 -6.71 -4.42
CA LYS A 173 19.82 -7.04 -5.43
C LYS A 173 21.07 -6.18 -5.26
N LYS A 174 20.92 -4.94 -4.85
CA LYS A 174 21.98 -3.98 -4.59
C LYS A 174 21.90 -3.49 -3.16
N ALA A 175 22.98 -3.60 -2.41
CA ALA A 175 23.06 -3.12 -1.04
C ALA A 175 22.72 -1.63 -0.94
N ALA A 176 21.96 -1.25 0.09
CA ALA A 176 21.58 0.12 0.39
C ALA A 176 21.44 0.32 1.91
N LYS A 177 21.55 1.55 2.37
CA LYS A 177 21.07 1.94 3.71
C LYS A 177 19.56 1.77 3.71
N GLN A 178 18.99 1.10 4.74
CA GLN A 178 17.56 0.87 4.79
C GLN A 178 16.94 1.69 5.94
N LEU A 179 15.83 2.35 5.63
CA LEU A 179 15.02 3.08 6.60
C LEU A 179 13.70 2.33 6.76
N TRP A 180 13.55 1.64 7.88
CA TRP A 180 12.37 0.83 8.14
C TRP A 180 11.34 1.61 8.94
N GLU A 181 10.09 1.62 8.48
CA GLU A 181 8.94 2.24 9.11
C GLU A 181 7.82 1.20 9.20
N ILE A 182 7.79 0.47 10.30
CA ILE A 182 6.92 -0.69 10.47
C ILE A 182 5.73 -0.35 11.35
N PRO A 183 4.48 -0.40 10.83
CA PRO A 183 3.29 -0.33 11.66
C PRO A 183 3.23 -1.51 12.62
N VAL A 184 3.03 -1.24 13.90
CA VAL A 184 2.94 -2.28 14.94
C VAL A 184 1.55 -2.29 15.56
N LYS A 185 1.00 -3.50 15.79
CA LYS A 185 -0.35 -3.69 16.35
C LYS A 185 -0.48 -3.22 17.81
N THR A 186 0.64 -3.05 18.49
CA THR A 186 0.68 -2.59 19.89
C THR A 186 1.77 -1.55 20.09
N SER A 187 1.55 -0.61 20.99
CA SER A 187 2.57 0.35 21.40
C SER A 187 3.62 -0.24 22.36
N LYS A 188 3.36 -1.43 22.90
CA LYS A 188 4.25 -2.09 23.85
C LYS A 188 5.20 -3.04 23.12
N VAL A 189 6.30 -2.50 22.63
CA VAL A 189 7.39 -3.28 22.03
C VAL A 189 8.42 -3.60 23.10
N VAL A 190 8.67 -4.89 23.31
CA VAL A 190 9.59 -5.38 24.36
C VAL A 190 11.04 -5.38 23.84
N LYS A 191 11.23 -5.78 22.58
CA LYS A 191 12.56 -5.95 22.00
C LYS A 191 12.49 -5.87 20.47
N VAL A 192 13.55 -5.34 19.87
CA VAL A 192 13.74 -5.38 18.42
C VAL A 192 15.14 -5.93 18.12
N THR A 193 15.21 -6.84 17.16
CA THR A 193 16.49 -7.39 16.71
C THR A 193 16.64 -7.27 15.21
N LEU A 194 17.85 -6.94 14.77
CA LEU A 194 18.29 -6.96 13.39
C LEU A 194 19.37 -8.01 13.22
N ASN A 195 19.15 -8.98 12.32
CA ASN A 195 20.06 -10.10 12.09
C ASN A 195 20.49 -10.81 13.41
N GLY A 196 19.52 -10.97 14.33
CA GLY A 196 19.72 -11.63 15.62
C GLY A 196 20.34 -10.76 16.73
N LYS A 197 20.77 -9.53 16.44
CA LYS A 197 21.35 -8.61 17.43
C LYS A 197 20.32 -7.52 17.81
N ASN A 198 20.33 -7.10 19.07
CA ASN A 198 19.49 -5.97 19.49
C ASN A 198 19.84 -4.71 18.71
N VAL A 199 18.82 -3.98 18.30
CA VAL A 199 18.97 -2.71 17.55
C VAL A 199 18.16 -1.61 18.23
N SER A 200 18.67 -0.39 18.15
CA SER A 200 17.95 0.80 18.60
C SER A 200 16.80 1.12 17.65
N TYR A 201 15.70 1.55 18.22
CA TYR A 201 14.51 1.95 17.47
C TYR A 201 13.85 3.16 18.10
N THR A 202 12.99 3.82 17.36
CA THR A 202 12.10 4.87 17.86
C THR A 202 10.65 4.50 17.54
N MET A 203 9.74 4.95 18.41
CA MET A 203 8.31 4.80 18.17
C MET A 203 7.72 6.18 17.91
N VAL A 204 6.92 6.30 16.85
CA VAL A 204 6.18 7.53 16.57
C VAL A 204 4.69 7.21 16.41
N PRO A 205 3.78 8.12 16.74
CA PRO A 205 2.37 7.95 16.44
C PRO A 205 2.15 7.86 14.93
N GLY A 206 1.38 6.88 14.48
CA GLY A 206 0.79 6.82 13.15
C GLY A 206 -0.70 7.13 13.20
N VAL A 207 -1.38 7.03 12.08
CA VAL A 207 -2.82 7.27 11.99
C VAL A 207 -3.60 6.09 12.58
N SER A 208 -3.40 4.90 12.03
CA SER A 208 -4.09 3.69 12.50
C SER A 208 -3.32 2.94 13.59
N ARG A 209 -1.99 3.05 13.61
CA ARG A 209 -1.08 2.29 14.49
C ARG A 209 0.16 3.11 14.83
N SER A 210 0.86 2.71 15.89
CA SER A 210 2.22 3.23 16.13
C SER A 210 3.19 2.72 15.06
N ILE A 211 4.14 3.56 14.66
CA ILE A 211 5.17 3.24 13.68
C ILE A 211 6.50 3.05 14.39
N LEU A 212 7.07 1.88 14.24
CA LEU A 212 8.43 1.56 14.70
C LEU A 212 9.42 1.94 13.61
N LYS A 213 10.42 2.76 13.94
CA LYS A 213 11.47 3.20 13.01
C LYS A 213 12.82 2.60 13.40
N VAL A 214 13.48 1.97 12.40
CA VAL A 214 14.82 1.39 12.52
C VAL A 214 15.66 1.83 11.34
N GLU A 215 16.89 2.27 11.61
CA GLU A 215 17.89 2.47 10.57
C GLU A 215 18.77 1.23 10.46
N VAL A 216 18.91 0.71 9.24
CA VAL A 216 19.76 -0.44 8.94
C VAL A 216 20.94 0.06 8.12
N PRO A 217 22.18 -0.24 8.52
CA PRO A 217 23.37 0.09 7.73
C PRO A 217 23.32 -0.54 6.34
N LEU A 218 24.23 -0.14 5.48
CA LEU A 218 24.35 -0.67 4.12
C LEU A 218 24.33 -2.22 4.12
N SER A 219 23.28 -2.80 3.55
CA SER A 219 23.05 -4.24 3.52
C SER A 219 22.21 -4.63 2.32
N ASP A 220 22.42 -5.80 1.79
CA ASP A 220 21.59 -6.46 0.78
C ASP A 220 20.62 -7.49 1.38
N LYS A 221 20.86 -7.89 2.64
CA LYS A 221 19.98 -8.79 3.38
C LYS A 221 19.78 -8.31 4.82
N SER A 222 18.53 -8.25 5.25
CA SER A 222 18.16 -7.83 6.59
C SER A 222 17.00 -8.66 7.13
N VAL A 223 17.12 -9.12 8.38
CA VAL A 223 16.04 -9.81 9.11
C VAL A 223 15.74 -9.02 10.36
N LEU A 224 14.56 -8.38 10.38
CA LEU A 224 14.06 -7.63 11.53
C LEU A 224 13.03 -8.47 12.28
N LYS A 225 13.20 -8.60 13.61
CA LYS A 225 12.20 -9.21 14.48
C LYS A 225 11.76 -8.22 15.54
N ILE A 226 10.45 -8.09 15.70
CA ILE A 226 9.79 -7.24 16.69
C ILE A 226 9.06 -8.15 17.68
N TYR A 227 9.37 -7.99 18.94
CA TYR A 227 8.76 -8.74 20.05
C TYR A 227 7.83 -7.80 20.82
N THR A 228 6.57 -8.16 20.98
CA THR A 228 5.50 -7.36 21.62
C THR A 228 4.95 -8.02 22.88
#